data_e8ec80c6d28268dfe29c844d8f3cf24d
#
_entry.id   e8ec80c6d28268dfe29c844d8f3cf24d
#
_cell.length_a   1.000
_cell.length_b   1.000
_cell.length_c   1.000
_cell.angle_alpha   90.00
_cell.angle_beta   90.00
_cell.angle_gamma   90.00
#
_symmetry.space_group_name_H-M   'P 1'
#
loop_
_entity.id
_entity.type
_entity.pdbx_description
1 polymer ?
#
loop_
_entity_poly.entity_id
_entity_poly.type
_entity_poly.pdbx_seq_one_letter_code
_entity_poly.pdbx_strand_id
1 'polypeptide(L)'
;MTATSQRVGFEGSQGATLAARLDIPAGDIRAYAVFAHCFTCSKDLYATRRIAGELARLGIAVLRFDFTGLGGSQGEFASSNFSSNIEDLKRAADFLRDNYQAPGLLVGHSLGGAAVLAVAADIPEVKAVVSIGAPSDAEHVTKNFAADLTRIEKEGEAEVTLAGRQFRIRRQFLEDLEKSKVTERIRHMKKALLILHSPIDQTVSVDNAADIFMAARHPKSFVSLDHADHLLSSERDAVFAANVISAWAERYLPADSIEEVAGPEHIVVAETGNGKFQNTVSASGHRLIADEPTHVGGMNSGPSPYDLLAAALGACTSMTLRMYAEHKKIDIGMVTVVVEHAKVHAADCLECTDEERAAGGKIDRFERRVSVSGEVDRETRDKLVKIADRCPVHRTLEHGAKIVTRYG
;
A
#
# COMPACT_ATOMS: atom_id res chain seq x y z
N MET A 1 9.62 2.07 3.59
CA MET A 1 8.78 1.34 4.57
C MET A 1 8.34 0.03 3.93
N THR A 2 8.57 -1.10 4.57
CA THR A 2 8.21 -2.42 4.03
C THR A 2 6.89 -2.86 4.64
N ALA A 3 5.86 -3.02 3.80
CA ALA A 3 4.62 -3.66 4.20
C ALA A 3 4.88 -5.09 4.67
N THR A 4 4.11 -5.58 5.64
CA THR A 4 4.18 -6.97 6.12
C THR A 4 3.10 -7.81 5.44
N SER A 5 3.37 -9.09 5.21
CA SER A 5 2.42 -10.02 4.58
C SER A 5 2.16 -11.20 5.51
N GLN A 6 0.98 -11.21 6.12
CA GLN A 6 0.54 -12.23 7.06
C GLN A 6 -0.24 -13.33 6.34
N ARG A 7 0.03 -14.60 6.67
CA ARG A 7 -0.81 -15.73 6.23
C ARG A 7 -2.06 -15.79 7.10
N VAL A 8 -3.22 -15.85 6.44
CA VAL A 8 -4.52 -16.01 7.09
C VAL A 8 -5.35 -17.02 6.30
N GLY A 9 -6.44 -17.47 6.89
CA GLY A 9 -7.41 -18.36 6.23
C GLY A 9 -8.80 -18.10 6.78
N PHE A 10 -9.82 -18.33 5.95
CA PHE A 10 -11.22 -18.17 6.31
C PHE A 10 -12.07 -19.22 5.61
N GLU A 11 -13.30 -19.44 6.09
CA GLU A 11 -14.22 -20.39 5.50
C GLU A 11 -14.85 -19.82 4.22
N GLY A 12 -14.72 -20.52 3.11
CA GLY A 12 -15.30 -20.17 1.81
C GLY A 12 -16.75 -20.61 1.66
N SER A 13 -17.31 -20.37 0.48
CA SER A 13 -18.71 -20.64 0.11
C SER A 13 -19.13 -22.10 0.26
N GLN A 14 -18.21 -23.03 0.19
CA GLN A 14 -18.45 -24.48 0.28
C GLN A 14 -18.02 -25.08 1.63
N GLY A 15 -17.78 -24.27 2.66
CA GLY A 15 -17.28 -24.72 3.96
C GLY A 15 -15.81 -25.12 3.97
N ALA A 16 -15.11 -25.00 2.86
CA ALA A 16 -13.69 -25.30 2.75
C ALA A 16 -12.85 -24.07 3.17
N THR A 17 -11.67 -24.31 3.76
CA THR A 17 -10.76 -23.20 4.14
C THR A 17 -10.10 -22.61 2.90
N LEU A 18 -10.26 -21.30 2.72
CA LEU A 18 -9.57 -20.52 1.69
C LEU A 18 -8.26 -19.96 2.23
N ALA A 19 -7.20 -20.18 1.45
CA ALA A 19 -5.87 -19.68 1.78
C ALA A 19 -5.73 -18.23 1.36
N ALA A 20 -5.34 -17.36 2.28
CA ALA A 20 -5.23 -15.94 2.04
C ALA A 20 -3.92 -15.35 2.58
N ARG A 21 -3.60 -14.14 2.11
CA ARG A 21 -2.60 -13.25 2.67
C ARG A 21 -3.20 -11.88 2.91
N LEU A 22 -2.90 -11.34 4.05
CA LEU A 22 -3.20 -9.94 4.37
C LEU A 22 -1.89 -9.16 4.29
N ASP A 23 -1.79 -8.29 3.28
CA ASP A 23 -0.68 -7.37 3.13
C ASP A 23 -1.03 -6.08 3.89
N ILE A 24 -0.27 -5.80 4.95
CA ILE A 24 -0.57 -4.76 5.95
C ILE A 24 0.42 -3.60 5.77
N PRO A 25 -0.06 -2.34 5.71
CA PRO A 25 0.79 -1.16 5.77
C PRO A 25 1.76 -1.17 6.95
N ALA A 26 2.95 -0.60 6.76
CA ALA A 26 3.87 -0.37 7.86
C ALA A 26 3.43 0.77 8.79
N GLY A 27 2.45 1.57 8.39
CA GLY A 27 1.87 2.69 9.13
C GLY A 27 0.36 2.55 9.27
N ASP A 28 -0.33 3.69 9.40
CA ASP A 28 -1.78 3.74 9.51
C ASP A 28 -2.47 3.03 8.35
N ILE A 29 -3.51 2.32 8.69
CA ILE A 29 -4.38 1.67 7.71
C ILE A 29 -5.53 2.61 7.39
N ARG A 30 -5.48 3.26 6.22
CA ARG A 30 -6.53 4.17 5.73
C ARG A 30 -7.79 3.42 5.31
N ALA A 31 -7.62 2.22 4.76
CA ALA A 31 -8.72 1.37 4.34
C ALA A 31 -8.27 -0.08 4.17
N TYR A 32 -9.25 -0.98 4.15
CA TYR A 32 -9.06 -2.37 3.76
C TYR A 32 -9.61 -2.61 2.36
N ALA A 33 -8.94 -3.48 1.62
CA ALA A 33 -9.32 -3.92 0.29
C ALA A 33 -9.35 -5.45 0.17
N VAL A 34 -10.22 -5.98 -0.68
CA VAL A 34 -10.16 -7.38 -1.14
C VAL A 34 -9.66 -7.40 -2.58
N PHE A 35 -8.69 -8.27 -2.88
CA PHE A 35 -8.15 -8.47 -4.22
C PHE A 35 -8.54 -9.86 -4.76
N ALA A 36 -9.31 -9.87 -5.86
CA ALA A 36 -9.72 -11.06 -6.61
C ALA A 36 -8.81 -11.30 -7.80
N HIS A 37 -8.13 -12.44 -7.82
CA HIS A 37 -7.22 -12.82 -8.92
C HIS A 37 -7.95 -13.36 -10.15
N CYS A 38 -7.21 -13.53 -11.26
CA CYS A 38 -7.73 -14.07 -12.53
C CYS A 38 -8.10 -15.57 -12.44
N PHE A 39 -8.88 -16.03 -13.48
CA PHE A 39 -9.26 -17.44 -13.59
C PHE A 39 -8.05 -18.36 -13.65
N THR A 40 -8.06 -19.43 -12.86
CA THR A 40 -6.96 -20.40 -12.72
C THR A 40 -5.62 -19.85 -12.19
N CYS A 41 -5.59 -18.58 -11.77
CA CYS A 41 -4.42 -17.97 -11.14
C CYS A 41 -4.31 -18.33 -9.64
N SER A 42 -3.48 -17.60 -8.91
CA SER A 42 -3.43 -17.65 -7.46
C SER A 42 -3.19 -16.26 -6.87
N LYS A 43 -3.46 -16.13 -5.57
CA LYS A 43 -3.15 -14.92 -4.80
C LYS A 43 -1.67 -14.51 -4.85
N ASP A 44 -0.78 -15.44 -5.22
CA ASP A 44 0.67 -15.24 -5.28
C ASP A 44 1.17 -14.94 -6.72
N LEU A 45 0.25 -14.74 -7.69
CA LEU A 45 0.61 -14.22 -9.02
C LEU A 45 1.42 -12.93 -8.88
N TYR A 46 2.44 -12.77 -9.72
CA TYR A 46 3.38 -11.63 -9.63
C TYR A 46 2.66 -10.28 -9.54
N ALA A 47 1.75 -9.98 -10.47
CA ALA A 47 1.02 -8.72 -10.48
C ALA A 47 0.13 -8.53 -9.24
N THR A 48 -0.63 -9.57 -8.85
CA THR A 48 -1.48 -9.53 -7.64
C THR A 48 -0.67 -9.20 -6.41
N ARG A 49 0.46 -9.90 -6.21
CA ARG A 49 1.37 -9.66 -5.09
C ARG A 49 2.00 -8.27 -5.13
N ARG A 50 2.39 -7.82 -6.33
CA ARG A 50 3.04 -6.51 -6.50
C ARG A 50 2.07 -5.37 -6.24
N ILE A 51 0.89 -5.42 -6.84
CA ILE A 51 -0.15 -4.40 -6.65
C ILE A 51 -0.57 -4.35 -5.19
N ALA A 52 -0.84 -5.51 -4.55
CA ALA A 52 -1.22 -5.55 -3.14
C ALA A 52 -0.14 -4.99 -2.21
N GLY A 53 1.13 -5.34 -2.44
CA GLY A 53 2.26 -4.80 -1.69
C GLY A 53 2.45 -3.29 -1.85
N GLU A 54 2.26 -2.76 -3.06
CA GLU A 54 2.32 -1.31 -3.29
C GLU A 54 1.13 -0.57 -2.69
N LEU A 55 -0.09 -1.13 -2.76
CA LEU A 55 -1.26 -0.57 -2.07
C LEU A 55 -1.05 -0.55 -0.56
N ALA A 56 -0.47 -1.62 0.01
CA ALA A 56 -0.11 -1.64 1.42
C ALA A 56 0.94 -0.57 1.76
N ARG A 57 1.97 -0.37 0.90
CA ARG A 57 2.93 0.73 1.08
C ARG A 57 2.25 2.11 1.05
N LEU A 58 1.13 2.24 0.35
CA LEU A 58 0.32 3.45 0.23
C LEU A 58 -0.81 3.56 1.28
N GLY A 59 -0.79 2.70 2.31
CA GLY A 59 -1.73 2.79 3.44
C GLY A 59 -3.03 2.00 3.26
N ILE A 60 -3.17 1.14 2.25
CA ILE A 60 -4.36 0.30 2.04
C ILE A 60 -4.01 -1.16 2.35
N ALA A 61 -4.58 -1.72 3.42
CA ALA A 61 -4.42 -3.13 3.74
C ALA A 61 -5.17 -3.99 2.72
N VAL A 62 -4.50 -5.02 2.15
CA VAL A 62 -5.08 -5.83 1.07
C VAL A 62 -5.16 -7.30 1.44
N LEU A 63 -6.38 -7.82 1.52
CA LEU A 63 -6.64 -9.25 1.59
C LEU A 63 -6.68 -9.83 0.17
N ARG A 64 -5.71 -10.66 -0.18
CA ARG A 64 -5.70 -11.48 -1.40
C ARG A 64 -5.84 -12.93 -1.02
N PHE A 65 -6.69 -13.66 -1.70
CA PHE A 65 -6.99 -15.06 -1.39
C PHE A 65 -7.09 -15.90 -2.65
N ASP A 66 -6.96 -17.20 -2.50
CA ASP A 66 -7.21 -18.16 -3.57
C ASP A 66 -8.68 -18.61 -3.50
N PHE A 67 -9.39 -18.55 -4.62
CA PHE A 67 -10.75 -19.09 -4.72
C PHE A 67 -10.81 -20.59 -4.45
N THR A 68 -11.98 -21.12 -4.12
CA THR A 68 -12.21 -22.53 -3.85
C THR A 68 -11.58 -23.44 -4.90
N GLY A 69 -10.75 -24.40 -4.45
CA GLY A 69 -10.06 -25.37 -5.31
C GLY A 69 -8.89 -24.82 -6.13
N LEU A 70 -8.44 -23.57 -5.86
CA LEU A 70 -7.29 -22.95 -6.51
C LEU A 70 -6.15 -22.69 -5.52
N GLY A 71 -4.93 -22.62 -6.02
CA GLY A 71 -3.74 -22.26 -5.26
C GLY A 71 -3.53 -23.09 -4.00
N GLY A 72 -3.58 -22.45 -2.84
CA GLY A 72 -3.49 -23.10 -1.52
C GLY A 72 -4.84 -23.33 -0.82
N SER A 73 -5.95 -22.94 -1.46
CA SER A 73 -7.30 -23.13 -0.93
C SER A 73 -7.75 -24.57 -1.04
N GLN A 74 -8.52 -25.02 -0.06
CA GLN A 74 -9.18 -26.32 -0.07
C GLN A 74 -10.44 -26.30 -0.97
N GLY A 75 -11.08 -27.44 -1.08
CA GLY A 75 -12.25 -27.65 -1.93
C GLY A 75 -11.90 -28.19 -3.31
N GLU A 76 -12.93 -28.45 -4.12
CA GLU A 76 -12.79 -29.01 -5.45
C GLU A 76 -13.16 -27.97 -6.51
N PHE A 77 -12.21 -27.62 -7.38
CA PHE A 77 -12.42 -26.65 -8.45
C PHE A 77 -13.61 -27.03 -9.37
N ALA A 78 -13.76 -28.32 -9.69
CA ALA A 78 -14.84 -28.82 -10.52
C ALA A 78 -16.24 -28.58 -9.92
N SER A 79 -16.33 -28.36 -8.61
CA SER A 79 -17.57 -28.05 -7.90
C SER A 79 -17.77 -26.53 -7.73
N SER A 80 -16.82 -25.69 -8.18
CA SER A 80 -16.92 -24.23 -8.16
C SER A 80 -17.56 -23.69 -9.45
N ASN A 81 -18.13 -22.52 -9.36
CA ASN A 81 -18.70 -21.78 -10.48
C ASN A 81 -18.59 -20.26 -10.23
N PHE A 82 -19.08 -19.43 -11.11
CA PHE A 82 -18.99 -17.98 -10.96
C PHE A 82 -19.76 -17.47 -9.73
N SER A 83 -20.94 -18.04 -9.47
CA SER A 83 -21.73 -17.71 -8.29
C SER A 83 -21.05 -18.08 -6.99
N SER A 84 -20.36 -19.23 -6.92
CA SER A 84 -19.58 -19.61 -5.73
C SER A 84 -18.36 -18.69 -5.54
N ASN A 85 -17.73 -18.20 -6.61
CA ASN A 85 -16.66 -17.20 -6.52
C ASN A 85 -17.16 -15.85 -5.98
N ILE A 86 -18.38 -15.43 -6.35
CA ILE A 86 -19.04 -14.26 -5.78
C ILE A 86 -19.26 -14.46 -4.27
N GLU A 87 -19.70 -15.64 -3.85
CA GLU A 87 -19.88 -15.95 -2.43
C GLU A 87 -18.55 -16.02 -1.68
N ASP A 88 -17.49 -16.58 -2.26
CA ASP A 88 -16.13 -16.55 -1.67
C ASP A 88 -15.66 -15.10 -1.43
N LEU A 89 -15.98 -14.16 -2.32
CA LEU A 89 -15.69 -12.73 -2.15
C LEU A 89 -16.47 -12.12 -0.99
N LYS A 90 -17.73 -12.50 -0.78
CA LYS A 90 -18.52 -12.07 0.39
C LYS A 90 -17.89 -12.59 1.67
N ARG A 91 -17.49 -13.87 1.70
CA ARG A 91 -16.80 -14.46 2.85
C ARG A 91 -15.48 -13.76 3.16
N ALA A 92 -14.74 -13.35 2.12
CA ALA A 92 -13.52 -12.54 2.30
C ALA A 92 -13.82 -11.17 2.93
N ALA A 93 -14.93 -10.53 2.52
CA ALA A 93 -15.38 -9.27 3.12
C ALA A 93 -15.85 -9.45 4.57
N ASP A 94 -16.60 -10.53 4.86
CA ASP A 94 -17.03 -10.89 6.21
C ASP A 94 -15.82 -11.16 7.12
N PHE A 95 -14.82 -11.91 6.63
CA PHE A 95 -13.58 -12.16 7.37
C PHE A 95 -12.88 -10.85 7.77
N LEU A 96 -12.77 -9.89 6.85
CA LEU A 96 -12.20 -8.59 7.17
C LEU A 96 -13.08 -7.83 8.18
N ARG A 97 -14.39 -7.84 8.03
CA ARG A 97 -15.32 -7.18 8.95
C ARG A 97 -15.22 -7.70 10.37
N ASP A 98 -15.13 -9.03 10.51
CA ASP A 98 -15.15 -9.70 11.81
C ASP A 98 -13.82 -9.65 12.55
N ASN A 99 -12.69 -9.58 11.83
CA ASN A 99 -11.36 -9.69 12.43
C ASN A 99 -10.55 -8.37 12.36
N TYR A 100 -10.94 -7.44 11.48
CA TYR A 100 -10.24 -6.18 11.23
C TYR A 100 -11.22 -5.03 11.00
N GLN A 101 -11.39 -4.63 9.75
CA GLN A 101 -12.36 -3.63 9.32
C GLN A 101 -12.93 -4.04 7.96
N ALA A 102 -14.24 -3.84 7.76
CA ALA A 102 -14.90 -4.12 6.50
C ALA A 102 -14.20 -3.42 5.30
N PRO A 103 -14.11 -4.08 4.13
CA PRO A 103 -13.39 -3.53 3.00
C PRO A 103 -14.14 -2.33 2.40
N GLY A 104 -13.44 -1.21 2.22
CA GLY A 104 -13.93 -0.04 1.48
C GLY A 104 -13.66 -0.13 -0.02
N LEU A 105 -12.73 -0.99 -0.44
CA LEU A 105 -12.26 -1.12 -1.80
C LEU A 105 -12.28 -2.60 -2.26
N LEU A 106 -12.77 -2.84 -3.46
CA LEU A 106 -12.60 -4.12 -4.17
C LEU A 106 -11.70 -3.91 -5.39
N VAL A 107 -10.73 -4.79 -5.57
CA VAL A 107 -9.86 -4.82 -6.76
C VAL A 107 -9.97 -6.20 -7.39
N GLY A 108 -10.21 -6.27 -8.70
CA GLY A 108 -10.29 -7.55 -9.39
C GLY A 108 -9.56 -7.55 -10.73
N HIS A 109 -8.83 -8.61 -11.01
CA HIS A 109 -8.11 -8.80 -12.25
C HIS A 109 -8.77 -9.87 -13.11
N SER A 110 -8.97 -9.60 -14.41
CA SER A 110 -9.55 -10.52 -15.39
C SER A 110 -10.93 -11.04 -14.91
N LEU A 111 -11.17 -12.34 -14.82
CA LEU A 111 -12.43 -12.89 -14.28
C LEU A 111 -12.70 -12.45 -12.83
N GLY A 112 -11.65 -12.27 -12.00
CA GLY A 112 -11.79 -11.66 -10.68
C GLY A 112 -12.32 -10.23 -10.75
N GLY A 113 -12.03 -9.51 -11.85
CA GLY A 113 -12.60 -8.19 -12.14
C GLY A 113 -14.11 -8.26 -12.41
N ALA A 114 -14.57 -9.21 -13.20
CA ALA A 114 -16.00 -9.46 -13.41
C ALA A 114 -16.69 -9.84 -12.08
N ALA A 115 -16.04 -10.65 -11.24
CA ALA A 115 -16.59 -11.08 -9.96
C ALA A 115 -16.73 -9.90 -8.96
N VAL A 116 -15.74 -9.00 -8.84
CA VAL A 116 -15.86 -7.82 -7.96
C VAL A 116 -16.92 -6.85 -8.48
N LEU A 117 -17.06 -6.68 -9.78
CA LEU A 117 -18.14 -5.88 -10.39
C LEU A 117 -19.53 -6.46 -10.06
N ALA A 118 -19.64 -7.79 -10.07
CA ALA A 118 -20.90 -8.48 -9.79
C ALA A 118 -21.28 -8.44 -8.31
N VAL A 119 -20.32 -8.49 -7.37
CA VAL A 119 -20.57 -8.59 -5.93
C VAL A 119 -20.67 -7.25 -5.20
N ALA A 120 -20.14 -6.19 -5.80
CA ALA A 120 -19.93 -4.92 -5.09
C ALA A 120 -21.19 -4.29 -4.48
N ALA A 121 -22.37 -4.51 -5.09
CA ALA A 121 -23.63 -4.03 -4.54
C ALA A 121 -24.04 -4.78 -3.26
N ASP A 122 -23.59 -6.03 -3.10
CA ASP A 122 -23.95 -6.91 -2.00
C ASP A 122 -23.09 -6.67 -0.74
N ILE A 123 -22.02 -5.84 -0.85
CA ILE A 123 -21.12 -5.48 0.27
C ILE A 123 -21.31 -3.97 0.55
N PRO A 124 -22.11 -3.61 1.58
CA PRO A 124 -22.54 -2.22 1.80
C PRO A 124 -21.39 -1.24 2.05
N GLU A 125 -20.33 -1.68 2.75
CA GLU A 125 -19.19 -0.87 3.16
C GLU A 125 -18.29 -0.48 1.98
N VAL A 126 -18.27 -1.26 0.91
CA VAL A 126 -17.52 -0.95 -0.30
C VAL A 126 -17.99 0.39 -0.87
N LYS A 127 -17.05 1.30 -1.11
CA LYS A 127 -17.28 2.60 -1.73
C LYS A 127 -16.71 2.68 -3.14
N ALA A 128 -15.65 1.91 -3.39
CA ALA A 128 -14.88 1.96 -4.63
C ALA A 128 -14.60 0.55 -5.15
N VAL A 129 -14.65 0.39 -6.47
CA VAL A 129 -14.40 -0.87 -7.18
C VAL A 129 -13.42 -0.61 -8.30
N VAL A 130 -12.45 -1.49 -8.46
CA VAL A 130 -11.43 -1.44 -9.53
C VAL A 130 -11.45 -2.73 -10.32
N SER A 131 -11.61 -2.64 -11.62
CA SER A 131 -11.43 -3.75 -12.55
C SER A 131 -10.17 -3.56 -13.39
N ILE A 132 -9.35 -4.60 -13.49
CA ILE A 132 -8.11 -4.61 -14.27
C ILE A 132 -8.23 -5.69 -15.35
N GLY A 133 -8.20 -5.32 -16.62
CA GLY A 133 -8.30 -6.26 -17.73
C GLY A 133 -9.53 -7.18 -17.65
N ALA A 134 -10.66 -6.67 -17.14
CA ALA A 134 -11.84 -7.48 -16.86
C ALA A 134 -12.73 -7.64 -18.08
N PRO A 135 -13.35 -8.83 -18.29
CA PRO A 135 -14.41 -8.99 -19.27
C PRO A 135 -15.71 -8.33 -18.76
N SER A 136 -16.51 -7.83 -19.68
CA SER A 136 -17.85 -7.26 -19.43
C SER A 136 -18.90 -8.33 -19.09
N ASP A 137 -18.60 -9.58 -19.44
CA ASP A 137 -19.42 -10.77 -19.18
C ASP A 137 -18.53 -11.92 -18.68
N ALA A 138 -19.00 -12.67 -17.69
CA ALA A 138 -18.29 -13.83 -17.15
C ALA A 138 -18.17 -14.98 -18.17
N GLU A 139 -19.10 -15.08 -19.13
CA GLU A 139 -19.08 -16.08 -20.21
C GLU A 139 -17.82 -15.97 -21.08
N HIS A 140 -17.18 -14.82 -21.14
CA HIS A 140 -15.93 -14.62 -21.87
C HIS A 140 -14.85 -15.67 -21.53
N VAL A 141 -14.84 -16.21 -20.30
CA VAL A 141 -13.86 -17.22 -19.86
C VAL A 141 -13.93 -18.51 -20.69
N THR A 142 -15.08 -18.82 -21.30
CA THR A 142 -15.29 -20.02 -22.13
C THR A 142 -14.38 -20.04 -23.37
N LYS A 143 -13.93 -18.88 -23.84
CA LYS A 143 -12.96 -18.77 -24.95
C LYS A 143 -11.66 -19.50 -24.66
N ASN A 144 -11.27 -19.62 -23.37
CA ASN A 144 -10.04 -20.31 -22.96
C ASN A 144 -10.11 -21.83 -23.17
N PHE A 145 -11.30 -22.41 -23.34
CA PHE A 145 -11.54 -23.84 -23.55
C PHE A 145 -12.64 -24.09 -24.61
N ALA A 146 -12.73 -23.22 -25.61
CA ALA A 146 -13.73 -23.28 -26.66
C ALA A 146 -13.80 -24.64 -27.40
N ALA A 147 -12.66 -25.31 -27.58
CA ALA A 147 -12.57 -26.63 -28.20
C ALA A 147 -13.28 -27.74 -27.40
N ASP A 148 -13.41 -27.55 -26.06
CA ASP A 148 -13.98 -28.54 -25.17
C ASP A 148 -15.47 -28.29 -24.84
N LEU A 149 -16.05 -27.14 -25.23
CA LEU A 149 -17.43 -26.77 -24.89
C LEU A 149 -18.44 -27.85 -25.28
N THR A 150 -18.39 -28.31 -26.54
CA THR A 150 -19.31 -29.35 -27.03
C THR A 150 -19.20 -30.65 -26.24
N ARG A 151 -17.99 -30.98 -25.75
CA ARG A 151 -17.77 -32.15 -24.89
C ARG A 151 -18.39 -31.96 -23.52
N ILE A 152 -18.18 -30.79 -22.91
CA ILE A 152 -18.75 -30.46 -21.59
C ILE A 152 -20.30 -30.49 -21.66
N GLU A 153 -20.89 -29.93 -22.71
CA GLU A 153 -22.34 -29.92 -22.91
C GLU A 153 -22.92 -31.35 -23.07
N LYS A 154 -22.27 -32.22 -23.83
CA LYS A 154 -22.75 -33.59 -24.12
C LYS A 154 -22.48 -34.55 -22.97
N GLU A 155 -21.26 -34.53 -22.40
CA GLU A 155 -20.80 -35.49 -21.41
C GLU A 155 -21.03 -35.04 -19.97
N GLY A 156 -21.39 -33.77 -19.77
CA GLY A 156 -21.63 -33.18 -18.46
C GLY A 156 -20.37 -32.58 -17.82
N GLU A 157 -19.18 -33.03 -18.22
CA GLU A 157 -17.88 -32.51 -17.78
C GLU A 157 -16.77 -32.82 -18.79
N ALA A 158 -15.69 -32.06 -18.74
CA ALA A 158 -14.44 -32.38 -19.46
C ALA A 158 -13.21 -31.90 -18.70
N GLU A 159 -12.10 -32.59 -18.91
CA GLU A 159 -10.78 -32.09 -18.53
C GLU A 159 -10.29 -31.12 -19.61
N VAL A 160 -9.92 -29.91 -19.19
CA VAL A 160 -9.42 -28.83 -20.05
C VAL A 160 -8.04 -28.39 -19.57
N THR A 161 -7.20 -27.97 -20.51
CA THR A 161 -5.87 -27.44 -20.15
C THR A 161 -5.93 -25.91 -20.13
N LEU A 162 -5.73 -25.31 -18.96
CA LEU A 162 -5.74 -23.87 -18.76
C LEU A 162 -4.41 -23.43 -18.15
N ALA A 163 -3.71 -22.51 -18.82
CA ALA A 163 -2.39 -22.05 -18.40
C ALA A 163 -1.40 -23.20 -18.06
N GLY A 164 -1.42 -24.28 -18.86
CA GLY A 164 -0.55 -25.44 -18.70
C GLY A 164 -0.93 -26.42 -17.58
N ARG A 165 -2.08 -26.22 -16.93
CA ARG A 165 -2.59 -27.10 -15.87
C ARG A 165 -3.91 -27.73 -16.28
N GLN A 166 -4.17 -28.96 -15.81
CA GLN A 166 -5.42 -29.69 -16.04
C GLN A 166 -6.49 -29.23 -15.04
N PHE A 167 -7.66 -28.89 -15.55
CA PHE A 167 -8.83 -28.56 -14.75
C PHE A 167 -10.03 -29.36 -15.27
N ARG A 168 -10.89 -29.78 -14.35
CA ARG A 168 -12.18 -30.39 -14.71
C ARG A 168 -13.26 -29.31 -14.66
N ILE A 169 -13.91 -29.08 -15.81
CA ILE A 169 -15.03 -28.14 -15.96
C ILE A 169 -16.31 -28.95 -16.12
N ARG A 170 -17.31 -28.65 -15.30
CA ARG A 170 -18.65 -29.28 -15.37
C ARG A 170 -19.66 -28.37 -16.09
N ARG A 171 -20.71 -28.95 -16.65
CA ARG A 171 -21.79 -28.21 -17.33
C ARG A 171 -22.40 -27.12 -16.45
N GLN A 172 -22.56 -27.39 -15.13
CA GLN A 172 -23.06 -26.40 -14.18
C GLN A 172 -22.28 -25.06 -14.21
N PHE A 173 -20.97 -25.11 -14.53
CA PHE A 173 -20.16 -23.89 -14.66
C PHE A 173 -20.64 -23.06 -15.85
N LEU A 174 -20.90 -23.68 -17.01
CA LEU A 174 -21.42 -22.98 -18.20
C LEU A 174 -22.81 -22.39 -17.95
N GLU A 175 -23.71 -23.19 -17.36
CA GLU A 175 -25.07 -22.73 -17.03
C GLU A 175 -25.09 -21.58 -16.02
N ASP A 176 -24.14 -21.53 -15.10
CA ASP A 176 -23.98 -20.46 -14.12
C ASP A 176 -23.43 -19.19 -14.76
N LEU A 177 -22.46 -19.31 -15.68
CA LEU A 177 -21.94 -18.19 -16.45
C LEU A 177 -23.04 -17.49 -17.26
N GLU A 178 -23.88 -18.23 -17.98
CA GLU A 178 -25.01 -17.71 -18.77
C GLU A 178 -26.02 -16.93 -17.91
N LYS A 179 -26.20 -17.34 -16.64
CA LYS A 179 -27.09 -16.68 -15.69
C LYS A 179 -26.49 -15.46 -15.02
N SER A 180 -25.18 -15.32 -15.09
CA SER A 180 -24.43 -14.29 -14.38
C SER A 180 -24.48 -12.93 -15.08
N LYS A 181 -25.55 -12.22 -15.08
CA LYS A 181 -25.74 -10.93 -15.75
C LYS A 181 -24.86 -9.81 -15.16
N VAL A 182 -23.54 -9.89 -15.37
CA VAL A 182 -22.53 -8.94 -14.84
C VAL A 182 -22.87 -7.52 -15.24
N THR A 183 -23.18 -7.28 -16.52
CA THR A 183 -23.53 -5.95 -17.06
C THR A 183 -24.77 -5.36 -16.38
N GLU A 184 -25.76 -6.16 -16.02
CA GLU A 184 -26.95 -5.70 -15.29
C GLU A 184 -26.58 -5.32 -13.84
N ARG A 185 -25.74 -6.12 -13.18
CA ARG A 185 -25.24 -5.82 -11.85
C ARG A 185 -24.43 -4.53 -11.80
N ILE A 186 -23.59 -4.27 -12.82
CA ILE A 186 -22.85 -3.01 -12.96
C ILE A 186 -23.79 -1.80 -13.00
N ARG A 187 -24.89 -1.86 -13.73
CA ARG A 187 -25.89 -0.77 -13.81
C ARG A 187 -26.49 -0.40 -12.45
N HIS A 188 -26.58 -1.36 -11.54
CA HIS A 188 -27.18 -1.20 -10.21
C HIS A 188 -26.16 -1.14 -9.07
N MET A 189 -24.87 -1.20 -9.35
CA MET A 189 -23.79 -1.30 -8.38
C MET A 189 -23.74 -0.09 -7.41
N LYS A 190 -24.00 1.13 -7.90
CA LYS A 190 -24.01 2.40 -7.12
C LYS A 190 -22.71 2.63 -6.31
N LYS A 191 -21.58 2.23 -6.84
CA LYS A 191 -20.26 2.43 -6.25
C LYS A 191 -19.39 3.19 -7.26
N ALA A 192 -18.36 3.88 -6.79
CA ALA A 192 -17.35 4.46 -7.67
C ALA A 192 -16.60 3.36 -8.41
N LEU A 193 -16.36 3.53 -9.71
CA LEU A 193 -15.72 2.53 -10.56
C LEU A 193 -14.47 3.10 -11.23
N LEU A 194 -13.36 2.38 -11.11
CA LEU A 194 -12.15 2.58 -11.92
C LEU A 194 -11.94 1.35 -12.82
N ILE A 195 -11.74 1.60 -14.09
CA ILE A 195 -11.42 0.59 -15.08
C ILE A 195 -9.97 0.83 -15.55
N LEU A 196 -9.12 -0.18 -15.37
CA LEU A 196 -7.76 -0.21 -15.88
C LEU A 196 -7.70 -1.28 -16.98
N HIS A 197 -7.32 -0.93 -18.21
CA HIS A 197 -7.27 -1.89 -19.31
C HIS A 197 -6.20 -1.51 -20.32
N SER A 198 -5.51 -2.51 -20.86
CA SER A 198 -4.53 -2.32 -21.93
C SER A 198 -5.21 -2.37 -23.30
N PRO A 199 -4.92 -1.42 -24.20
CA PRO A 199 -5.45 -1.45 -25.56
C PRO A 199 -4.89 -2.60 -26.41
N ILE A 200 -3.79 -3.20 -25.98
CA ILE A 200 -3.13 -4.33 -26.67
C ILE A 200 -3.35 -5.67 -25.98
N ASP A 201 -4.28 -5.75 -25.01
CA ASP A 201 -4.62 -6.99 -24.31
C ASP A 201 -5.15 -8.03 -25.30
N GLN A 202 -4.41 -9.15 -25.44
CA GLN A 202 -4.74 -10.24 -26.37
C GLN A 202 -5.68 -11.29 -25.76
N THR A 203 -5.93 -11.21 -24.45
CA THR A 203 -6.79 -12.16 -23.72
C THR A 203 -8.20 -11.63 -23.55
N VAL A 204 -8.32 -10.38 -23.11
CA VAL A 204 -9.59 -9.67 -22.96
C VAL A 204 -9.50 -8.36 -23.76
N SER A 205 -10.23 -8.27 -24.88
CA SER A 205 -10.24 -7.06 -25.71
C SER A 205 -10.63 -5.83 -24.89
N VAL A 206 -10.00 -4.69 -25.16
CA VAL A 206 -10.33 -3.40 -24.58
C VAL A 206 -11.78 -2.98 -24.77
N ASP A 207 -12.49 -3.53 -25.75
CA ASP A 207 -13.93 -3.31 -25.96
C ASP A 207 -14.75 -3.67 -24.71
N ASN A 208 -14.31 -4.67 -23.95
CA ASN A 208 -14.94 -5.01 -22.67
C ASN A 208 -14.88 -3.85 -21.66
N ALA A 209 -13.81 -3.08 -21.66
CA ALA A 209 -13.71 -1.89 -20.81
C ALA A 209 -14.72 -0.82 -21.25
N ALA A 210 -14.95 -0.66 -22.56
CA ALA A 210 -15.98 0.24 -23.08
C ALA A 210 -17.39 -0.22 -22.64
N ASP A 211 -17.70 -1.51 -22.76
CA ASP A 211 -18.98 -2.07 -22.32
C ASP A 211 -19.23 -1.87 -20.84
N ILE A 212 -18.23 -2.16 -19.98
CA ILE A 212 -18.27 -1.93 -18.54
C ILE A 212 -18.50 -0.45 -18.26
N PHE A 213 -17.73 0.43 -18.93
CA PHE A 213 -17.85 1.87 -18.76
C PHE A 213 -19.23 2.39 -19.14
N MET A 214 -19.79 1.93 -20.26
CA MET A 214 -21.13 2.33 -20.70
C MET A 214 -22.23 1.81 -19.78
N ALA A 215 -22.10 0.61 -19.23
CA ALA A 215 -23.06 0.04 -18.29
C ALA A 215 -23.06 0.77 -16.92
N ALA A 216 -21.89 1.20 -16.45
CA ALA A 216 -21.74 1.80 -15.14
C ALA A 216 -22.33 3.21 -15.06
N ARG A 217 -22.85 3.57 -13.88
CA ARG A 217 -23.23 4.94 -13.52
C ARG A 217 -22.04 5.70 -12.94
N HIS A 218 -22.11 7.03 -13.00
CA HIS A 218 -21.13 7.88 -12.31
C HIS A 218 -21.18 7.72 -10.77
N PRO A 219 -20.04 7.84 -10.07
CA PRO A 219 -18.73 8.20 -10.61
C PRO A 219 -18.02 6.99 -11.25
N LYS A 220 -17.45 7.19 -12.44
CA LYS A 220 -16.69 6.17 -13.17
C LYS A 220 -15.48 6.79 -13.88
N SER A 221 -14.38 6.06 -13.95
CA SER A 221 -13.12 6.49 -14.54
C SER A 221 -12.52 5.36 -15.38
N PHE A 222 -11.79 5.71 -16.40
CA PHE A 222 -11.00 4.77 -17.22
C PHE A 222 -9.56 5.27 -17.29
N VAL A 223 -8.62 4.35 -17.15
CA VAL A 223 -7.19 4.61 -17.36
C VAL A 223 -6.61 3.51 -18.24
N SER A 224 -5.96 3.93 -19.33
CA SER A 224 -5.26 3.03 -20.23
C SER A 224 -3.97 2.54 -19.61
N LEU A 225 -3.71 1.23 -19.72
CA LEU A 225 -2.46 0.59 -19.36
C LEU A 225 -1.55 0.40 -20.59
N ASP A 226 -1.54 1.32 -21.50
CA ASP A 226 -0.92 1.45 -22.82
C ASP A 226 -0.18 0.21 -23.37
N HIS A 227 0.89 -0.23 -22.69
CA HIS A 227 1.77 -1.30 -23.16
C HIS A 227 1.75 -2.55 -22.27
N ALA A 228 0.89 -2.60 -21.26
CA ALA A 228 0.82 -3.73 -20.36
C ALA A 228 0.26 -4.97 -21.07
N ASP A 229 0.81 -6.14 -20.77
CA ASP A 229 0.18 -7.40 -21.11
C ASP A 229 -1.00 -7.71 -20.18
N HIS A 230 -1.81 -8.71 -20.52
CA HIS A 230 -2.99 -9.10 -19.72
C HIS A 230 -2.66 -9.39 -18.25
N LEU A 231 -1.49 -9.97 -17.99
CA LEU A 231 -1.07 -10.39 -16.65
C LEU A 231 -0.31 -9.31 -15.87
N LEU A 232 -0.08 -8.12 -16.44
CA LEU A 232 0.77 -7.06 -15.87
C LEU A 232 2.12 -7.63 -15.43
N SER A 233 2.78 -8.36 -16.31
CA SER A 233 4.04 -9.06 -16.02
C SER A 233 5.20 -8.10 -15.73
N SER A 234 5.12 -6.87 -16.23
CA SER A 234 6.08 -5.80 -15.94
C SER A 234 5.86 -5.22 -14.54
N GLU A 235 6.94 -5.11 -13.76
CA GLU A 235 6.92 -4.44 -12.46
C GLU A 235 6.42 -3.00 -12.57
N ARG A 236 6.85 -2.30 -13.62
CA ARG A 236 6.50 -0.90 -13.86
C ARG A 236 4.99 -0.73 -14.03
N ASP A 237 4.33 -1.64 -14.75
CA ASP A 237 2.89 -1.57 -14.99
C ASP A 237 2.08 -1.90 -13.74
N ALA A 238 2.53 -2.90 -12.96
CA ALA A 238 1.91 -3.25 -11.69
C ALA A 238 2.01 -2.11 -10.66
N VAL A 239 3.17 -1.45 -10.57
CA VAL A 239 3.39 -0.28 -9.70
C VAL A 239 2.56 0.92 -10.17
N PHE A 240 2.49 1.18 -11.48
CA PHE A 240 1.66 2.24 -12.05
C PHE A 240 0.18 2.02 -11.70
N ALA A 241 -0.33 0.80 -11.92
CA ALA A 241 -1.71 0.44 -11.57
C ALA A 241 -2.00 0.69 -10.08
N ALA A 242 -1.11 0.25 -9.18
CA ALA A 242 -1.28 0.47 -7.74
C ALA A 242 -1.32 1.96 -7.36
N ASN A 243 -0.43 2.78 -7.92
CA ASN A 243 -0.41 4.22 -7.66
C ASN A 243 -1.69 4.90 -8.16
N VAL A 244 -2.17 4.56 -9.35
CA VAL A 244 -3.43 5.07 -9.90
C VAL A 244 -4.61 4.66 -9.00
N ILE A 245 -4.69 3.39 -8.59
CA ILE A 245 -5.74 2.89 -7.70
C ILE A 245 -5.75 3.67 -6.39
N SER A 246 -4.59 3.82 -5.74
CA SER A 246 -4.49 4.52 -4.46
C SER A 246 -4.93 5.97 -4.57
N ALA A 247 -4.38 6.72 -5.54
CA ALA A 247 -4.71 8.14 -5.73
C ALA A 247 -6.18 8.37 -6.11
N TRP A 248 -6.74 7.48 -6.94
CA TRP A 248 -8.15 7.57 -7.34
C TRP A 248 -9.09 7.21 -6.19
N ALA A 249 -8.78 6.14 -5.43
CA ALA A 249 -9.61 5.63 -4.36
C ALA A 249 -9.69 6.59 -3.16
N GLU A 250 -8.67 7.43 -2.95
CA GLU A 250 -8.61 8.42 -1.86
C GLU A 250 -9.87 9.32 -1.80
N ARG A 251 -10.47 9.62 -2.94
CA ARG A 251 -11.71 10.43 -3.02
C ARG A 251 -12.94 9.74 -2.43
N TYR A 252 -12.92 8.43 -2.29
CA TYR A 252 -14.07 7.60 -1.92
C TYR A 252 -13.89 6.84 -0.61
N LEU A 253 -12.65 6.70 -0.17
CA LEU A 253 -12.32 6.09 1.11
C LEU A 253 -12.40 7.16 2.23
N PRO A 254 -12.62 6.75 3.49
CA PRO A 254 -12.63 7.67 4.61
C PRO A 254 -11.36 8.52 4.66
N ALA A 255 -11.49 9.80 4.94
CA ALA A 255 -10.35 10.66 5.25
C ALA A 255 -9.69 10.20 6.56
N ASP A 256 -8.39 10.39 6.67
CA ASP A 256 -7.65 10.05 7.89
C ASP A 256 -8.18 10.81 9.10
N SER A 257 -8.61 10.09 10.15
CA SER A 257 -9.17 10.64 11.37
C SER A 257 -8.20 11.51 12.19
N ILE A 258 -6.91 11.51 11.86
CA ILE A 258 -5.87 12.25 12.60
C ILE A 258 -5.82 13.73 12.22
N GLU A 259 -6.20 14.11 10.99
CA GLU A 259 -6.25 15.54 10.59
C GLU A 259 -7.38 16.31 11.26
N GLU A 260 -8.43 15.64 11.73
CA GLU A 260 -9.54 16.29 12.44
C GLU A 260 -9.23 16.68 13.89
N VAL A 261 -8.21 16.06 14.54
CA VAL A 261 -7.92 16.22 15.98
C VAL A 261 -7.08 17.46 16.29
N ALA A 262 -6.25 17.91 15.36
CA ALA A 262 -5.43 19.11 15.59
C ALA A 262 -5.16 19.83 14.26
N GLY A 263 -5.68 21.00 14.07
CA GLY A 263 -5.51 21.80 12.86
C GLY A 263 -4.07 21.78 12.28
N PRO A 264 -3.87 22.26 11.04
CA PRO A 264 -2.65 22.11 10.24
C PRO A 264 -1.38 22.73 10.87
N GLU A 265 -1.52 23.49 11.94
CA GLU A 265 -0.41 24.19 12.63
C GLU A 265 0.23 23.37 13.75
N HIS A 266 -0.31 22.19 14.09
CA HIS A 266 0.18 21.36 15.18
C HIS A 266 0.94 20.13 14.69
N ILE A 267 1.92 19.71 15.49
CA ILE A 267 2.54 18.39 15.32
C ILE A 267 1.75 17.41 16.17
N VAL A 268 1.20 16.40 15.55
CA VAL A 268 0.45 15.31 16.20
C VAL A 268 1.23 14.03 16.08
N VAL A 269 1.42 13.35 17.19
CA VAL A 269 2.01 12.02 17.24
C VAL A 269 0.98 11.09 17.88
N ALA A 270 0.62 10.01 17.19
CA ALA A 270 -0.37 9.06 17.66
C ALA A 270 0.10 7.62 17.41
N GLU A 271 -0.15 6.74 18.38
CA GLU A 271 0.12 5.31 18.23
C GLU A 271 -0.75 4.73 17.11
N THR A 272 -0.14 3.87 16.27
CA THR A 272 -0.86 3.18 15.19
C THR A 272 -1.57 1.92 15.66
N GLY A 273 -1.24 1.41 16.85
CA GLY A 273 -1.65 0.08 17.31
C GLY A 273 -0.89 -1.08 16.64
N ASN A 274 0.01 -0.80 15.70
CA ASN A 274 0.86 -1.80 15.06
C ASN A 274 2.20 -1.91 15.79
N GLY A 275 2.47 -3.06 16.40
CA GLY A 275 3.68 -3.23 17.20
C GLY A 275 3.64 -2.42 18.50
N LYS A 276 4.82 -2.29 19.14
CA LYS A 276 4.92 -1.70 20.48
C LYS A 276 5.20 -0.19 20.47
N PHE A 277 5.90 0.32 19.45
CA PHE A 277 6.44 1.69 19.44
C PHE A 277 6.12 2.47 18.17
N GLN A 278 5.34 1.87 17.25
CA GLN A 278 5.04 2.55 16.00
C GLN A 278 4.05 3.70 16.23
N ASN A 279 4.43 4.88 15.72
CA ASN A 279 3.62 6.08 15.75
C ASN A 279 3.51 6.70 14.36
N THR A 280 2.35 7.28 14.05
CA THR A 280 2.21 8.25 12.97
C THR A 280 2.57 9.62 13.48
N VAL A 281 3.38 10.34 12.72
CA VAL A 281 3.70 11.75 12.97
C VAL A 281 3.11 12.57 11.83
N SER A 282 2.21 13.50 12.16
CA SER A 282 1.68 14.51 11.25
C SER A 282 2.27 15.86 11.62
N ALA A 283 2.91 16.53 10.66
CA ALA A 283 3.57 17.80 10.87
C ALA A 283 3.33 18.72 9.66
N SER A 284 2.54 19.78 9.81
CA SER A 284 2.26 20.77 8.76
C SER A 284 1.81 20.14 7.42
N GLY A 285 0.91 19.14 7.47
CA GLY A 285 0.41 18.42 6.30
C GLY A 285 1.34 17.32 5.76
N HIS A 286 2.50 17.11 6.40
CA HIS A 286 3.42 16.00 6.06
C HIS A 286 3.25 14.87 7.05
N ARG A 287 3.23 13.63 6.55
CA ARG A 287 3.12 12.41 7.38
C ARG A 287 4.36 11.55 7.26
N LEU A 288 4.78 11.00 8.37
CA LEU A 288 5.82 9.98 8.45
C LEU A 288 5.51 9.01 9.58
N ILE A 289 6.12 7.83 9.54
CA ILE A 289 6.09 6.86 10.62
C ILE A 289 7.34 7.05 11.47
N ALA A 290 7.18 7.05 12.79
CA ALA A 290 8.27 6.91 13.75
C ALA A 290 8.16 5.55 14.43
N ASP A 291 9.31 4.90 14.68
CA ASP A 291 9.36 3.59 15.33
C ASP A 291 10.76 3.37 15.92
N GLU A 292 10.89 2.37 16.79
CA GLU A 292 12.18 1.96 17.32
C GLU A 292 12.79 0.81 16.50
N PRO A 293 14.12 0.66 16.50
CA PRO A 293 14.78 -0.49 15.89
C PRO A 293 14.37 -1.83 16.53
N THR A 294 14.51 -2.92 15.79
CA THR A 294 14.10 -4.26 16.23
C THR A 294 14.82 -4.73 17.50
N HIS A 295 16.08 -4.34 17.71
CA HIS A 295 16.84 -4.70 18.91
C HIS A 295 16.34 -4.00 20.18
N VAL A 296 15.54 -2.94 20.06
CA VAL A 296 14.85 -2.26 21.17
C VAL A 296 13.42 -2.77 21.35
N GLY A 297 12.92 -3.59 20.41
CA GLY A 297 11.58 -4.15 20.41
C GLY A 297 10.59 -3.44 19.48
N GLY A 298 11.06 -2.53 18.63
CA GLY A 298 10.31 -1.95 17.54
C GLY A 298 10.30 -2.84 16.29
N MET A 299 9.68 -2.36 15.22
CA MET A 299 9.60 -3.03 13.92
C MET A 299 10.55 -2.44 12.88
N ASN A 300 11.31 -1.38 13.25
CA ASN A 300 12.16 -0.62 12.32
C ASN A 300 11.38 -0.11 11.08
N SER A 301 10.14 0.30 11.29
CA SER A 301 9.23 0.77 10.25
C SER A 301 9.34 2.27 9.94
N GLY A 302 10.12 2.99 10.72
CA GLY A 302 10.39 4.43 10.56
C GLY A 302 11.63 4.85 11.34
N PRO A 303 12.06 6.13 11.23
CA PRO A 303 13.15 6.68 12.04
C PRO A 303 12.78 6.67 13.52
N SER A 304 13.80 6.44 14.37
CA SER A 304 13.64 6.57 15.82
C SER A 304 13.48 8.03 16.25
N PRO A 305 13.01 8.30 17.47
CA PRO A 305 12.93 9.68 17.99
C PRO A 305 14.26 10.43 17.92
N TYR A 306 15.38 9.76 18.17
CA TYR A 306 16.71 10.38 18.06
C TYR A 306 17.16 10.60 16.63
N ASP A 307 16.74 9.75 15.67
CA ASP A 307 16.96 10.00 14.25
C ASP A 307 16.20 11.25 13.78
N LEU A 308 14.99 11.49 14.30
CA LEU A 308 14.22 12.69 14.02
C LEU A 308 14.90 13.95 14.59
N LEU A 309 15.48 13.89 15.78
CA LEU A 309 16.29 14.98 16.35
C LEU A 309 17.54 15.25 15.50
N ALA A 310 18.24 14.20 15.09
CA ALA A 310 19.42 14.29 14.23
C ALA A 310 19.04 14.88 12.86
N ALA A 311 17.92 14.46 12.28
CA ALA A 311 17.41 15.00 11.02
C ALA A 311 17.04 16.49 11.16
N ALA A 312 16.40 16.89 12.25
CA ALA A 312 16.07 18.30 12.52
C ALA A 312 17.34 19.16 12.61
N LEU A 313 18.38 18.68 13.33
CA LEU A 313 19.66 19.35 13.43
C LEU A 313 20.35 19.46 12.05
N GLY A 314 20.36 18.38 11.28
CA GLY A 314 20.96 18.35 9.92
C GLY A 314 20.27 19.28 8.96
N ALA A 315 18.93 19.24 8.90
CA ALA A 315 18.13 20.10 8.04
C ALA A 315 18.30 21.57 8.39
N CYS A 316 18.19 21.92 9.67
CA CYS A 316 18.38 23.30 10.15
C CYS A 316 19.79 23.83 9.84
N THR A 317 20.80 22.98 9.99
CA THR A 317 22.20 23.32 9.63
C THR A 317 22.33 23.63 8.14
N SER A 318 21.83 22.74 7.28
CA SER A 318 21.88 22.90 5.82
C SER A 318 21.19 24.20 5.36
N MET A 319 20.00 24.48 5.89
CA MET A 319 19.24 25.72 5.59
C MET A 319 20.01 26.96 6.08
N THR A 320 20.60 26.93 7.27
CA THR A 320 21.39 28.03 7.83
C THR A 320 22.61 28.35 6.96
N LEU A 321 23.32 27.31 6.50
CA LEU A 321 24.47 27.47 5.61
C LEU A 321 24.07 28.01 4.25
N ARG A 322 22.95 27.57 3.68
CA ARG A 322 22.39 28.11 2.45
C ARG A 322 22.08 29.60 2.56
N MET A 323 21.34 29.97 3.60
CA MET A 323 21.00 31.38 3.85
C MET A 323 22.25 32.27 4.01
N TYR A 324 23.27 31.76 4.72
CA TYR A 324 24.53 32.49 4.87
C TYR A 324 25.26 32.66 3.54
N ALA A 325 25.36 31.59 2.74
CA ALA A 325 26.02 31.60 1.43
C ALA A 325 25.32 32.58 0.47
N GLU A 326 23.99 32.56 0.42
CA GLU A 326 23.21 33.50 -0.38
C GLU A 326 23.43 34.96 0.05
N HIS A 327 23.37 35.25 1.36
CA HIS A 327 23.61 36.57 1.90
C HIS A 327 25.02 37.10 1.57
N LYS A 328 26.01 36.23 1.59
CA LYS A 328 27.41 36.53 1.29
C LYS A 328 27.76 36.41 -0.20
N LYS A 329 26.83 35.98 -1.04
CA LYS A 329 27.01 35.69 -2.46
C LYS A 329 28.19 34.75 -2.74
N ILE A 330 28.30 33.69 -1.91
CA ILE A 330 29.32 32.63 -2.05
C ILE A 330 28.65 31.43 -2.70
N ASP A 331 29.21 30.94 -3.80
CA ASP A 331 28.74 29.67 -4.38
C ASP A 331 29.38 28.49 -3.62
N ILE A 332 28.57 27.82 -2.80
CA ILE A 332 28.97 26.62 -2.04
C ILE A 332 28.48 25.33 -2.69
N GLY A 333 27.80 25.41 -3.84
CA GLY A 333 27.18 24.23 -4.46
C GLY A 333 26.10 23.59 -3.55
N MET A 334 25.99 22.27 -3.55
CA MET A 334 25.04 21.54 -2.69
C MET A 334 25.63 21.31 -1.29
N VAL A 335 24.80 21.49 -0.25
CA VAL A 335 25.16 21.23 1.15
C VAL A 335 24.71 19.83 1.54
N THR A 336 25.60 19.04 2.09
CA THR A 336 25.31 17.75 2.70
C THR A 336 25.71 17.80 4.18
N VAL A 337 24.81 17.35 5.05
CA VAL A 337 25.05 17.27 6.49
C VAL A 337 24.79 15.85 6.96
N VAL A 338 25.81 15.21 7.50
CA VAL A 338 25.69 13.91 8.17
C VAL A 338 25.67 14.15 9.67
N VAL A 339 24.69 13.59 10.37
CA VAL A 339 24.57 13.71 11.82
C VAL A 339 24.51 12.30 12.41
N GLU A 340 25.39 12.07 13.41
CA GLU A 340 25.41 10.83 14.18
C GLU A 340 25.05 11.15 15.63
N HIS A 341 24.24 10.28 16.25
CA HIS A 341 23.89 10.36 17.66
C HIS A 341 24.42 9.15 18.42
N ALA A 342 25.00 9.40 19.57
CA ALA A 342 25.44 8.34 20.49
C ALA A 342 25.30 8.78 21.94
N LYS A 343 25.05 7.82 22.84
CA LYS A 343 25.19 8.01 24.27
C LYS A 343 26.63 7.67 24.71
N VAL A 344 27.37 8.66 25.15
CA VAL A 344 28.76 8.51 25.61
C VAL A 344 28.84 8.75 27.11
N HIS A 345 29.84 8.19 27.80
CA HIS A 345 30.09 8.53 29.16
C HIS A 345 30.67 9.94 29.26
N ALA A 346 30.17 10.74 30.17
CA ALA A 346 30.64 12.12 30.36
C ALA A 346 32.16 12.18 30.61
N ALA A 347 32.73 11.19 31.29
CA ALA A 347 34.16 11.07 31.52
C ALA A 347 35.00 10.91 30.22
N ASP A 348 34.40 10.31 29.17
CA ASP A 348 35.06 10.05 27.89
C ASP A 348 34.78 11.15 26.83
N CYS A 349 34.01 12.16 27.20
CA CYS A 349 33.62 13.26 26.33
C CYS A 349 34.72 14.34 26.29
N LEU A 350 35.33 14.51 25.14
CA LEU A 350 36.40 15.51 24.95
C LEU A 350 35.89 16.96 24.90
N GLU A 351 34.67 17.13 24.41
CA GLU A 351 33.99 18.42 24.22
C GLU A 351 33.24 18.89 25.46
N CYS A 352 33.09 18.03 26.49
CA CYS A 352 32.35 18.34 27.73
C CYS A 352 33.16 19.25 28.64
N THR A 353 32.42 20.07 29.38
CA THR A 353 32.99 20.91 30.47
C THR A 353 33.47 20.04 31.65
N ASP A 354 34.32 20.60 32.50
CA ASP A 354 34.78 19.88 33.69
C ASP A 354 33.62 19.57 34.66
N GLU A 355 32.61 20.44 34.71
CA GLU A 355 31.39 20.25 35.51
C GLU A 355 30.56 19.07 35.00
N GLU A 356 30.35 18.95 33.70
CA GLU A 356 29.66 17.83 33.08
C GLU A 356 30.39 16.51 33.29
N ARG A 357 31.73 16.51 33.16
CA ARG A 357 32.55 15.31 33.44
C ARG A 357 32.48 14.90 34.92
N ALA A 358 32.47 15.88 35.80
CA ALA A 358 32.39 15.64 37.25
C ALA A 358 30.99 15.15 37.66
N ALA A 359 29.94 15.55 36.98
CA ALA A 359 28.57 15.07 37.20
C ALA A 359 28.41 13.58 36.87
N GLY A 360 29.25 13.04 36.01
CA GLY A 360 29.24 11.63 35.63
C GLY A 360 28.00 11.22 34.81
N GLY A 361 27.88 9.91 34.57
CA GLY A 361 26.74 9.37 33.81
C GLY A 361 26.94 9.37 32.31
N LYS A 362 25.86 9.15 31.57
CA LYS A 362 25.84 9.17 30.10
C LYS A 362 25.18 10.44 29.59
N ILE A 363 25.76 11.03 28.58
CA ILE A 363 25.24 12.20 27.86
C ILE A 363 24.94 11.86 26.43
N ASP A 364 23.98 12.57 25.83
CA ASP A 364 23.68 12.48 24.43
C ASP A 364 24.64 13.36 23.63
N ARG A 365 25.38 12.75 22.68
CA ARG A 365 26.36 13.42 21.83
C ARG A 365 25.89 13.34 20.39
N PHE A 366 25.74 14.51 19.74
CA PHE A 366 25.47 14.63 18.31
C PHE A 366 26.75 15.08 17.60
N GLU A 367 27.29 14.26 16.72
CA GLU A 367 28.39 14.61 15.85
C GLU A 367 27.87 15.00 14.48
N ARG A 368 28.34 16.14 13.95
CA ARG A 368 27.86 16.69 12.69
C ARG A 368 29.02 16.93 11.74
N ARG A 369 28.93 16.35 10.52
CA ARG A 369 29.89 16.57 9.44
C ARG A 369 29.19 17.31 8.30
N VAL A 370 29.76 18.45 7.90
CA VAL A 370 29.26 19.31 6.84
C VAL A 370 30.18 19.17 5.63
N SER A 371 29.59 18.98 4.45
CA SER A 371 30.29 19.01 3.17
C SER A 371 29.54 19.88 2.15
N VAL A 372 30.26 20.48 1.24
CA VAL A 372 29.73 21.29 0.15
C VAL A 372 30.33 20.84 -1.16
N SER A 373 29.54 20.85 -2.25
CA SER A 373 30.03 20.42 -3.57
C SER A 373 30.73 21.52 -4.37
N GLY A 374 30.59 22.79 -3.95
CA GLY A 374 31.26 23.91 -4.56
C GLY A 374 32.76 23.98 -4.15
N GLU A 375 33.56 24.57 -5.02
CA GLU A 375 34.96 24.83 -4.69
C GLU A 375 35.06 26.02 -3.73
N VAL A 376 35.42 25.74 -2.48
CA VAL A 376 35.57 26.75 -1.42
C VAL A 376 36.97 26.65 -0.81
N ASP A 377 37.57 27.78 -0.50
CA ASP A 377 38.86 27.85 0.17
C ASP A 377 38.77 27.42 1.66
N ARG A 378 39.91 27.24 2.29
CA ARG A 378 40.00 26.81 3.69
C ARG A 378 39.30 27.80 4.66
N GLU A 379 39.48 29.09 4.41
CA GLU A 379 38.93 30.13 5.28
C GLU A 379 37.39 30.09 5.23
N THR A 380 36.83 29.92 4.04
CA THR A 380 35.39 29.75 3.86
C THR A 380 34.86 28.49 4.54
N ARG A 381 35.59 27.34 4.45
CA ARG A 381 35.23 26.10 5.17
C ARG A 381 35.17 26.31 6.68
N ASP A 382 36.20 26.96 7.25
CA ASP A 382 36.24 27.25 8.69
C ASP A 382 35.10 28.19 9.12
N LYS A 383 34.73 29.14 8.24
CA LYS A 383 33.55 30.01 8.48
C LYS A 383 32.24 29.23 8.43
N LEU A 384 32.07 28.31 7.44
CA LEU A 384 30.88 27.51 7.34
C LEU A 384 30.65 26.63 8.60
N VAL A 385 31.71 26.06 9.16
CA VAL A 385 31.62 25.30 10.43
C VAL A 385 31.11 26.20 11.55
N LYS A 386 31.68 27.39 11.73
CA LYS A 386 31.23 28.34 12.77
C LYS A 386 29.78 28.84 12.56
N ILE A 387 29.33 28.93 11.32
CA ILE A 387 27.95 29.29 11.00
C ILE A 387 27.00 28.12 11.28
N ALA A 388 27.42 26.89 11.06
CA ALA A 388 26.65 25.69 11.42
C ALA A 388 26.25 25.68 12.90
N ASP A 389 27.13 26.14 13.80
CA ASP A 389 26.85 26.23 15.24
C ASP A 389 25.80 27.30 15.60
N ARG A 390 25.46 28.18 14.67
CA ARG A 390 24.46 29.22 14.87
C ARG A 390 23.04 28.81 14.46
N CYS A 391 22.85 27.56 14.00
CA CYS A 391 21.51 27.13 13.62
C CYS A 391 20.59 27.08 14.86
N PRO A 392 19.32 27.46 14.73
CA PRO A 392 18.38 27.52 15.87
C PRO A 392 18.23 26.19 16.62
N VAL A 393 18.17 25.05 15.89
CA VAL A 393 18.05 23.73 16.50
C VAL A 393 19.30 23.38 17.31
N HIS A 394 20.51 23.69 16.80
CA HIS A 394 21.76 23.51 17.57
C HIS A 394 21.68 24.26 18.92
N ARG A 395 21.31 25.55 18.89
CA ARG A 395 21.17 26.33 20.13
C ARG A 395 20.15 25.76 21.10
N THR A 396 19.03 25.23 20.58
CA THR A 396 18.01 24.59 21.44
C THR A 396 18.55 23.32 22.09
N LEU A 397 19.30 22.51 21.36
CA LEU A 397 19.90 21.29 21.92
C LEU A 397 21.00 21.61 22.95
N GLU A 398 21.84 22.61 22.70
CA GLU A 398 22.97 22.99 23.55
C GLU A 398 22.51 23.70 24.84
N HIS A 399 21.53 24.61 24.74
CA HIS A 399 21.08 25.40 25.90
C HIS A 399 19.85 24.82 26.60
N GLY A 400 19.28 23.76 26.02
CA GLY A 400 18.04 23.13 26.49
C GLY A 400 16.78 23.94 26.15
N ALA A 401 15.63 23.32 26.37
CA ALA A 401 14.31 23.90 26.18
C ALA A 401 13.44 23.62 27.40
N LYS A 402 12.49 24.51 27.70
CA LYS A 402 11.47 24.24 28.70
C LYS A 402 10.33 23.44 28.10
N ILE A 403 10.06 22.30 28.71
CA ILE A 403 8.98 21.38 28.26
C ILE A 403 7.87 21.47 29.34
N VAL A 404 6.65 21.70 28.87
CA VAL A 404 5.45 21.74 29.73
C VAL A 404 4.51 20.65 29.25
N THR A 405 4.16 19.71 30.13
CA THR A 405 3.21 18.64 29.81
C THR A 405 1.89 18.92 30.52
N ARG A 406 0.78 18.73 29.77
CA ARG A 406 -0.58 18.81 30.29
C ARG A 406 -1.35 17.58 29.88
N TYR A 407 -2.24 17.09 30.74
CA TYR A 407 -3.21 16.07 30.37
C TYR A 407 -4.39 16.79 29.67
N GLY A 408 -4.76 16.28 28.45
CA GLY A 408 -5.86 16.83 27.66
C GLY A 408 -7.17 16.08 27.83
#